data_58a3b1982c34ae40a296f0f54743d99f
#
_entry.id   58a3b1982c34ae40a296f0f54743d99f
#
_cell.length_a   1.000
_cell.length_b   1.000
_cell.length_c   1.000
_cell.angle_alpha   90.00
_cell.angle_beta   90.00
_cell.angle_gamma   90.00
#
_symmetry.space_group_name_H-M   'P 1'
#
loop_
_entity.id
_entity.type
_entity.pdbx_description
1 polymer ?
#
loop_
_entity_poly.entity_id
_entity_poly.type
_entity_poly.pdbx_seq_one_letter_code
_entity_poly.pdbx_strand_id
1 'polypeptide(L)'
;MRYLTILMLTLACDVFVWAQGPCTEAAVKQGKLPMAEDAFSYMPPFGKPVTGKTAIQGTAENKFAGRTNLKSSWESDHRIVASPSGDMAYEHGTMDVSYEEGGKPHQFKAVMLNVYQVKGGVCETVAGTMQPLD
;
A
#
# COMPACT_ATOMS: atom_id res chain seq x y z
N MET A 1 -43.73 50.98 -25.14
CA MET A 1 -43.12 50.16 -24.08
C MET A 1 -42.29 49.04 -24.75
N ARG A 2 -40.98 49.16 -24.68
CA ARG A 2 -40.08 48.16 -25.26
C ARG A 2 -39.54 47.32 -24.10
N TYR A 3 -39.97 46.04 -24.01
CA TYR A 3 -39.41 45.09 -23.06
C TYR A 3 -38.09 44.52 -23.57
N LEU A 4 -37.02 44.89 -22.92
CA LEU A 4 -35.67 44.36 -23.17
C LEU A 4 -35.54 43.04 -22.42
N THR A 5 -35.62 41.91 -23.11
CA THR A 5 -35.43 40.57 -22.56
C THR A 5 -33.92 40.35 -22.48
N ILE A 6 -33.36 40.42 -21.26
CA ILE A 6 -31.96 40.07 -21.00
C ILE A 6 -31.87 38.54 -20.92
N LEU A 7 -31.28 37.92 -21.94
CA LEU A 7 -30.98 36.49 -21.97
C LEU A 7 -29.70 36.29 -21.15
N MET A 8 -29.86 35.80 -19.90
CA MET A 8 -28.69 35.35 -19.10
C MET A 8 -28.18 34.04 -19.65
N LEU A 9 -27.05 34.09 -20.33
CA LEU A 9 -26.31 32.91 -20.76
C LEU A 9 -25.52 32.43 -19.55
N THR A 10 -26.03 31.43 -18.83
CA THR A 10 -25.26 30.72 -17.77
C THR A 10 -24.26 29.81 -18.45
N LEU A 11 -22.96 30.21 -18.46
CA LEU A 11 -21.89 29.30 -18.79
C LEU A 11 -21.81 28.24 -17.66
N ALA A 12 -22.33 27.05 -17.96
CA ALA A 12 -22.02 25.88 -17.18
C ALA A 12 -20.55 25.51 -17.42
N CYS A 13 -19.67 25.89 -16.51
CA CYS A 13 -18.34 25.30 -16.47
C CYS A 13 -18.49 23.85 -16.02
N ASP A 14 -18.55 22.94 -16.99
CA ASP A 14 -18.36 21.52 -16.72
C ASP A 14 -16.94 21.32 -16.18
N VAL A 15 -16.81 21.32 -14.84
CA VAL A 15 -15.60 20.88 -14.18
C VAL A 15 -15.53 19.37 -14.43
N PHE A 16 -14.77 18.95 -15.43
CA PHE A 16 -14.40 17.56 -15.60
C PHE A 16 -13.60 17.15 -14.37
N VAL A 17 -14.27 16.67 -13.33
CA VAL A 17 -13.62 15.95 -12.24
C VAL A 17 -13.16 14.62 -12.85
N TRP A 18 -11.91 14.54 -13.24
CA TRP A 18 -11.29 13.28 -13.58
C TRP A 18 -11.45 12.36 -12.37
N ALA A 19 -12.22 11.29 -12.53
CA ALA A 19 -12.36 10.31 -11.46
C ALA A 19 -10.97 9.77 -11.12
N GLN A 20 -10.50 10.08 -9.92
CA GLN A 20 -9.23 9.58 -9.43
C GLN A 20 -9.32 8.06 -9.29
N GLY A 21 -8.31 7.33 -9.74
CA GLY A 21 -8.23 5.88 -9.60
C GLY A 21 -8.22 5.44 -8.13
N PRO A 22 -8.39 4.14 -7.85
CA PRO A 22 -8.57 3.61 -6.50
C PRO A 22 -7.29 3.57 -5.64
N CYS A 23 -6.08 3.74 -6.22
CA CYS A 23 -4.84 3.78 -5.46
C CYS A 23 -4.60 5.17 -4.85
N THR A 24 -5.37 5.52 -3.84
CA THR A 24 -5.26 6.77 -3.11
C THR A 24 -4.48 6.59 -1.81
N GLU A 25 -3.95 7.70 -1.28
CA GLU A 25 -3.31 7.70 0.05
C GLU A 25 -4.25 7.16 1.13
N ALA A 26 -5.52 7.55 1.10
CA ALA A 26 -6.53 7.07 2.04
C ALA A 26 -6.75 5.54 1.94
N ALA A 27 -6.77 4.99 0.72
CA ALA A 27 -6.93 3.54 0.52
C ALA A 27 -5.72 2.76 1.07
N VAL A 28 -4.51 3.23 0.80
CA VAL A 28 -3.28 2.63 1.35
C VAL A 28 -3.25 2.70 2.87
N LYS A 29 -3.61 3.84 3.45
CA LYS A 29 -3.64 4.05 4.90
C LYS A 29 -4.60 3.11 5.64
N GLN A 30 -5.66 2.65 4.99
CA GLN A 30 -6.57 1.64 5.57
C GLN A 30 -5.92 0.27 5.72
N GLY A 31 -4.85 -0.03 4.99
CA GLY A 31 -4.07 -1.27 5.12
C GLY A 31 -4.81 -2.55 4.73
N LYS A 32 -5.87 -2.46 3.91
CA LYS A 32 -6.73 -3.60 3.53
C LYS A 32 -6.72 -3.89 2.04
N LEU A 33 -5.68 -3.46 1.33
CA LEU A 33 -5.58 -3.68 -0.10
C LEU A 33 -5.26 -5.15 -0.40
N PRO A 34 -5.93 -5.75 -1.39
CA PRO A 34 -5.64 -7.12 -1.80
C PRO A 34 -4.25 -7.22 -2.42
N MET A 35 -3.69 -8.42 -2.40
CA MET A 35 -2.43 -8.73 -3.08
C MET A 35 -2.75 -9.21 -4.50
N ALA A 36 -2.00 -8.69 -5.48
CA ALA A 36 -2.08 -9.13 -6.87
C ALA A 36 -1.63 -10.58 -7.03
N GLU A 37 -2.21 -11.31 -7.97
CA GLU A 37 -1.86 -12.72 -8.23
C GLU A 37 -0.40 -12.89 -8.67
N ASP A 38 0.17 -11.88 -9.35
CA ASP A 38 1.55 -11.83 -9.80
C ASP A 38 2.46 -10.96 -8.92
N ALA A 39 2.05 -10.68 -7.69
CA ALA A 39 2.82 -9.85 -6.76
C ALA A 39 4.23 -10.40 -6.54
N PHE A 40 5.15 -9.49 -6.27
CA PHE A 40 6.54 -9.81 -5.95
C PHE A 40 6.86 -9.44 -4.49
N SER A 41 7.59 -10.30 -3.79
CA SER A 41 8.04 -10.02 -2.42
C SER A 41 9.51 -10.39 -2.26
N TYR A 42 10.26 -9.49 -1.63
CA TYR A 42 11.63 -9.72 -1.22
C TYR A 42 11.88 -9.26 0.21
N MET A 43 12.09 -10.21 1.08
CA MET A 43 12.35 -9.98 2.51
C MET A 43 13.65 -10.69 2.91
N PRO A 44 14.82 -10.05 2.72
CA PRO A 44 16.13 -10.68 2.86
C PRO A 44 16.36 -11.55 4.09
N PRO A 45 15.95 -11.14 5.31
CA PRO A 45 16.22 -12.01 6.47
C PRO A 45 15.38 -13.28 6.45
N PHE A 46 14.30 -13.29 5.65
CA PHE A 46 13.33 -14.38 5.63
C PHE A 46 13.36 -15.21 4.34
N GLY A 47 14.28 -14.94 3.42
CA GLY A 47 14.52 -15.82 2.29
C GLY A 47 14.73 -15.15 0.93
N LYS A 48 14.59 -15.96 -0.12
CA LYS A 48 14.77 -15.56 -1.52
C LYS A 48 13.59 -14.74 -2.04
N PRO A 49 13.76 -13.97 -3.13
CA PRO A 49 12.66 -13.35 -3.84
C PRO A 49 11.57 -14.37 -4.21
N VAL A 50 10.31 -13.98 -4.05
CA VAL A 50 9.13 -14.82 -4.30
C VAL A 50 8.16 -14.06 -5.18
N THR A 51 7.64 -14.72 -6.21
CA THR A 51 6.61 -14.19 -7.10
C THR A 51 5.34 -15.02 -7.01
N GLY A 52 4.19 -14.34 -7.00
CA GLY A 52 2.87 -14.93 -6.93
C GLY A 52 2.29 -14.93 -5.53
N LYS A 53 1.03 -14.51 -5.44
CA LYS A 53 0.29 -14.36 -4.18
C LYS A 53 0.32 -15.61 -3.32
N THR A 54 -0.01 -16.78 -3.88
CA THR A 54 -0.02 -18.06 -3.14
C THR A 54 1.36 -18.40 -2.59
N ALA A 55 2.42 -18.20 -3.39
CA ALA A 55 3.78 -18.47 -2.97
C ALA A 55 4.24 -17.50 -1.87
N ILE A 56 3.85 -16.22 -1.95
CA ILE A 56 4.16 -15.21 -0.92
C ILE A 56 3.46 -15.57 0.39
N GLN A 57 2.17 -15.91 0.34
CA GLN A 57 1.41 -16.29 1.53
C GLN A 57 1.96 -17.55 2.19
N GLY A 58 2.23 -18.62 1.44
CA GLY A 58 2.82 -19.84 1.96
C GLY A 58 4.22 -19.63 2.55
N THR A 59 5.01 -18.75 1.95
CA THR A 59 6.33 -18.38 2.50
C THR A 59 6.18 -17.61 3.82
N ALA A 60 5.25 -16.67 3.91
CA ALA A 60 4.99 -15.92 5.13
C ALA A 60 4.53 -16.86 6.27
N GLU A 61 3.58 -17.75 6.01
CA GLU A 61 3.10 -18.74 6.99
C GLU A 61 4.25 -19.60 7.53
N ASN A 62 5.11 -20.11 6.65
CA ASN A 62 6.25 -20.93 7.07
C ASN A 62 7.29 -20.15 7.89
N LYS A 63 7.53 -18.87 7.56
CA LYS A 63 8.51 -18.03 8.23
C LYS A 63 8.07 -17.56 9.60
N PHE A 64 6.77 -17.37 9.78
CA PHE A 64 6.19 -16.98 11.05
C PHE A 64 5.71 -18.16 11.89
N ALA A 65 5.86 -19.40 11.38
CA ALA A 65 5.60 -20.61 12.16
C ALA A 65 6.47 -20.62 13.42
N GLY A 66 5.84 -20.80 14.58
CA GLY A 66 6.53 -20.78 15.87
C GLY A 66 6.81 -19.40 16.48
N ARG A 67 6.42 -18.32 15.80
CA ARG A 67 6.46 -16.96 16.32
C ARG A 67 5.09 -16.54 16.81
N THR A 68 5.05 -15.99 18.01
CA THR A 68 3.82 -15.51 18.63
C THR A 68 3.94 -14.01 18.95
N ASN A 69 2.83 -13.38 19.28
CA ASN A 69 2.78 -11.95 19.66
C ASN A 69 3.43 -11.00 18.64
N LEU A 70 3.34 -11.34 17.34
CA LEU A 70 3.87 -10.49 16.28
C LEU A 70 3.15 -9.14 16.28
N LYS A 71 3.92 -8.07 16.43
CA LYS A 71 3.47 -6.68 16.35
C LYS A 71 4.39 -5.90 15.42
N SER A 72 3.80 -5.00 14.68
CA SER A 72 4.55 -4.06 13.85
C SER A 72 3.91 -2.68 13.90
N SER A 73 4.74 -1.65 13.86
CA SER A 73 4.29 -0.26 13.80
C SER A 73 5.25 0.57 12.94
N TRP A 74 4.69 1.51 12.18
CA TRP A 74 5.47 2.47 11.44
C TRP A 74 6.07 3.52 12.37
N GLU A 75 7.28 3.97 12.06
CA GLU A 75 7.88 5.13 12.70
C GLU A 75 7.43 6.45 12.03
N SER A 76 7.94 7.58 12.53
CA SER A 76 7.57 8.92 12.09
C SER A 76 8.01 9.26 10.66
N ASP A 77 8.93 8.48 10.09
CA ASP A 77 9.40 8.60 8.70
C ASP A 77 8.47 7.92 7.68
N HIS A 78 7.41 7.26 8.12
CA HIS A 78 6.42 6.63 7.23
C HIS A 78 5.78 7.66 6.30
N ARG A 79 5.76 7.34 5.01
CA ARG A 79 5.17 8.16 3.95
C ARG A 79 4.36 7.29 3.01
N ILE A 80 3.25 7.84 2.57
CA ILE A 80 2.42 7.28 1.51
C ILE A 80 2.40 8.32 0.39
N VAL A 81 2.66 7.88 -0.83
CA VAL A 81 2.65 8.72 -2.02
C VAL A 81 1.77 8.07 -3.06
N ALA A 82 0.74 8.78 -3.50
CA ALA A 82 -0.13 8.35 -4.58
C ALA A 82 0.09 9.20 -5.83
N SER A 83 -0.02 8.59 -7.00
CA SER A 83 -0.02 9.32 -8.28
C SER A 83 -1.24 10.24 -8.36
N PRO A 84 -1.16 11.38 -9.06
CA PRO A 84 -2.30 12.28 -9.24
C PRO A 84 -3.51 11.60 -9.90
N SER A 85 -3.27 10.62 -10.78
CA SER A 85 -4.31 9.82 -11.43
C SER A 85 -4.90 8.73 -10.53
N GLY A 86 -4.26 8.39 -9.41
CA GLY A 86 -4.69 7.31 -8.54
C GLY A 86 -4.54 5.90 -9.13
N ASP A 87 -3.70 5.74 -10.13
CA ASP A 87 -3.40 4.45 -10.78
C ASP A 87 -2.28 3.69 -10.09
N MET A 88 -1.47 4.39 -9.30
CA MET A 88 -0.36 3.82 -8.53
C MET A 88 -0.18 4.56 -7.21
N ALA A 89 0.29 3.84 -6.21
CA ALA A 89 0.78 4.41 -4.95
C ALA A 89 1.95 3.57 -4.41
N TYR A 90 2.71 4.15 -3.52
CA TYR A 90 3.68 3.41 -2.72
C TYR A 90 3.71 3.95 -1.30
N GLU A 91 4.11 3.11 -0.38
CA GLU A 91 4.45 3.52 0.99
C GLU A 91 5.83 3.04 1.37
N HIS A 92 6.52 3.81 2.16
CA HIS A 92 7.83 3.45 2.67
C HIS A 92 8.05 4.06 4.05
N GLY A 93 9.00 3.50 4.76
CA GLY A 93 9.42 4.01 6.06
C GLY A 93 10.09 2.93 6.89
N THR A 94 10.41 3.27 8.11
CA THR A 94 10.95 2.36 9.11
C THR A 94 9.80 1.71 9.88
N MET A 95 9.90 0.41 10.09
CA MET A 95 8.99 -0.36 10.95
C MET A 95 9.74 -0.90 12.16
N ASP A 96 9.13 -0.75 13.33
CA ASP A 96 9.45 -1.54 14.50
C ASP A 96 8.69 -2.86 14.43
N VAL A 97 9.40 -3.97 14.55
CA VAL A 97 8.84 -5.33 14.54
C VAL A 97 9.23 -6.04 15.81
N SER A 98 8.27 -6.61 16.51
CA SER A 98 8.50 -7.43 17.70
C SER A 98 7.71 -8.73 17.65
N TYR A 99 8.27 -9.79 18.19
CA TYR A 99 7.64 -11.10 18.30
C TYR A 99 8.29 -11.93 19.41
N GLU A 100 7.67 -13.04 19.76
CA GLU A 100 8.25 -14.04 20.65
C GLU A 100 8.54 -15.32 19.88
N GLU A 101 9.70 -15.92 20.13
CA GLU A 101 10.11 -17.21 19.58
C GLU A 101 10.75 -18.06 20.68
N GLY A 102 10.20 -19.27 20.89
CA GLY A 102 10.64 -20.11 22.00
C GLY A 102 10.51 -19.47 23.39
N GLY A 103 9.50 -18.60 23.58
CA GLY A 103 9.28 -17.86 24.83
C GLY A 103 10.24 -16.69 25.07
N LYS A 104 11.06 -16.35 24.10
CA LYS A 104 11.99 -15.21 24.18
C LYS A 104 11.51 -14.05 23.31
N PRO A 105 11.55 -12.80 23.81
CA PRO A 105 11.19 -11.64 23.03
C PRO A 105 12.31 -11.29 22.02
N HIS A 106 11.90 -10.94 20.82
CA HIS A 106 12.74 -10.43 19.74
C HIS A 106 12.19 -9.11 19.26
N GLN A 107 13.07 -8.20 18.90
CA GLN A 107 12.73 -6.91 18.31
C GLN A 107 13.79 -6.50 17.30
N PHE A 108 13.36 -5.93 16.18
CA PHE A 108 14.25 -5.34 15.20
C PHE A 108 13.56 -4.20 14.47
N LYS A 109 14.35 -3.35 13.82
CA LYS A 109 13.87 -2.33 12.89
C LYS A 109 14.12 -2.76 11.45
N ALA A 110 13.22 -2.41 10.56
CA ALA A 110 13.37 -2.70 9.15
C ALA A 110 12.88 -1.51 8.31
N VAL A 111 13.56 -1.24 7.21
CA VAL A 111 13.02 -0.37 6.15
C VAL A 111 12.08 -1.20 5.31
N MET A 112 10.90 -0.66 5.05
CA MET A 112 9.88 -1.29 4.24
C MET A 112 9.45 -0.40 3.08
N LEU A 113 9.22 -1.03 1.92
CA LEU A 113 8.61 -0.41 0.75
C LEU A 113 7.51 -1.34 0.23
N ASN A 114 6.31 -0.82 0.09
CA ASN A 114 5.21 -1.47 -0.61
C ASN A 114 4.80 -0.65 -1.82
N VAL A 115 4.50 -1.30 -2.92
CA VAL A 115 4.01 -0.69 -4.16
C VAL A 115 2.63 -1.23 -4.48
N TYR A 116 1.75 -0.32 -4.84
CA TYR A 116 0.35 -0.57 -5.18
C TYR A 116 0.06 -0.10 -6.58
N GLN A 117 -0.73 -0.84 -7.32
CA GLN A 117 -1.12 -0.51 -8.68
C GLN A 117 -2.57 -0.93 -8.95
N VAL A 118 -3.24 -0.19 -9.83
CA VAL A 118 -4.58 -0.57 -10.29
C VAL A 118 -4.47 -1.75 -11.25
N LYS A 119 -5.16 -2.83 -10.90
CA LYS A 119 -5.35 -4.00 -11.75
C LYS A 119 -6.83 -4.33 -11.82
N GLY A 120 -7.39 -4.38 -13.02
CA GLY A 120 -8.82 -4.66 -13.19
C GLY A 120 -9.76 -3.69 -12.45
N GLY A 121 -9.35 -2.43 -12.26
CA GLY A 121 -10.14 -1.41 -11.55
C GLY A 121 -10.01 -1.44 -10.03
N VAL A 122 -9.17 -2.31 -9.47
CA VAL A 122 -8.91 -2.45 -8.03
C VAL A 122 -7.46 -2.06 -7.73
N CYS A 123 -7.23 -1.35 -6.64
CA CYS A 123 -5.88 -1.11 -6.13
C CYS A 123 -5.37 -2.35 -5.43
N GLU A 124 -4.27 -2.90 -5.92
CA GLU A 124 -3.67 -4.13 -5.39
C GLU A 124 -2.20 -3.91 -5.01
N THR A 125 -1.74 -4.61 -3.97
CA THR A 125 -0.31 -4.69 -3.65
C THR A 125 0.40 -5.52 -4.73
N VAL A 126 1.33 -4.91 -5.45
CA VAL A 126 2.06 -5.58 -6.55
C VAL A 126 3.50 -5.91 -6.20
N ALA A 127 4.09 -5.19 -5.25
CA ALA A 127 5.43 -5.49 -4.78
C ALA A 127 5.62 -5.05 -3.32
N GLY A 128 6.50 -5.76 -2.61
CA GLY A 128 6.92 -5.39 -1.27
C GLY A 128 8.33 -5.88 -0.97
N THR A 129 9.06 -5.08 -0.24
CA THR A 129 10.38 -5.46 0.29
C THR A 129 10.52 -4.95 1.71
N MET A 130 11.23 -5.73 2.54
CA MET A 130 11.58 -5.37 3.89
C MET A 130 13.05 -5.73 4.12
N GLN A 131 13.84 -4.77 4.57
CA GLN A 131 15.24 -4.97 4.90
C GLN A 131 15.50 -4.55 6.34
N PRO A 132 16.02 -5.45 7.20
CA PRO A 132 16.42 -5.09 8.54
C PRO A 132 17.49 -4.01 8.55
N LEU A 133 17.41 -3.16 9.55
CA LEU A 133 18.49 -2.25 9.91
C LEU A 133 19.36 -2.93 10.94
N ASP A 134 20.66 -2.90 10.72
CA ASP A 134 21.68 -3.42 11.65
C ASP A 134 21.73 -2.62 12.97
#